data_4f14cdfc2f0e82287b163534397896aa
#
_entry.id   4f14cdfc2f0e82287b163534397896aa
#
_cell.length_a   1.000
_cell.length_b   1.000
_cell.length_c   1.000
_cell.angle_alpha   90.00
_cell.angle_beta   90.00
_cell.angle_gamma   90.00
#
_symmetry.space_group_name_H-M   'P 1'
#
loop_
_entity.id
_entity.type
_entity.pdbx_description
1 polymer ?
#
loop_
_entity_poly.entity_id
_entity_poly.type
_entity_poly.pdbx_seq_one_letter_code
_entity_poly.pdbx_strand_id
1 'polypeptide(L)'
;MKKIFIASMCAIAMLSACKSGPKFEYTEGEVTRGDITTSVTATGTIEPVTSVQVGTQVSGIVSKLYVDYNSVVKAGQVIAELDRTNLISELESATSLLRSAESDLAYQKTNHDRYKNLYDKGLVSANDYEKARLSYHQSEQSVIQRRENVKKARTNLSYATITSPIDGVVLSKEVEEGQTVASSFNTPTLFNIAQDLTQMRVIADVDEADIGEVREGQRVSFTVDAFPSIVFDGNVQQVRQEATTESNVVTYEVVISAPNDDLKLKPGLTANVTIFTMEVKDVVTVPSKALRFTPREMMLNDGETIEDCQGKSKVWMRNGNVYKAVPVETGVTNGMLTEVKSGLKPGDMVVTDLRAQMPEVEQQQTQNPFMPGRRNNNNKNAKK
;
A
#
# COMPACT_ATOMS: atom_id res chain seq x y z
N MET A 1 -3.97 -37.82 -86.72
CA MET A 1 -5.21 -37.53 -85.88
C MET A 1 -5.21 -38.18 -84.54
N LYS A 2 -4.58 -39.32 -84.25
CA LYS A 2 -4.54 -39.94 -82.90
C LYS A 2 -3.72 -39.19 -81.82
N LYS A 3 -2.73 -38.40 -82.19
CA LYS A 3 -1.90 -37.66 -81.22
C LYS A 3 -2.52 -36.36 -80.71
N ILE A 4 -3.50 -35.79 -81.44
CA ILE A 4 -4.23 -34.56 -81.05
C ILE A 4 -5.34 -34.89 -80.02
N PHE A 5 -5.93 -36.10 -80.15
CA PHE A 5 -6.97 -36.55 -79.21
C PHE A 5 -6.44 -36.88 -77.82
N ILE A 6 -5.19 -37.36 -77.72
CA ILE A 6 -4.55 -37.66 -76.45
C ILE A 6 -4.15 -36.38 -75.69
N ALA A 7 -3.70 -35.36 -76.42
CA ALA A 7 -3.34 -34.05 -75.81
C ALA A 7 -4.59 -33.30 -75.32
N SER A 8 -5.74 -33.43 -75.99
CA SER A 8 -6.99 -32.81 -75.54
C SER A 8 -7.59 -33.50 -74.31
N MET A 9 -7.40 -34.81 -74.16
CA MET A 9 -7.88 -35.57 -72.97
C MET A 9 -7.02 -35.34 -71.71
N CYS A 10 -5.71 -35.05 -71.89
CA CYS A 10 -4.86 -34.63 -70.73
C CYS A 10 -5.11 -33.20 -70.28
N ALA A 11 -5.51 -32.30 -71.19
CA ALA A 11 -5.83 -30.90 -70.80
C ALA A 11 -7.13 -30.79 -70.06
N ILE A 12 -8.11 -31.70 -70.24
CA ILE A 12 -9.38 -31.72 -69.47
C ILE A 12 -9.17 -32.36 -68.11
N ALA A 13 -8.21 -33.29 -67.96
CA ALA A 13 -7.89 -33.89 -66.65
C ALA A 13 -7.16 -32.95 -65.67
N MET A 14 -6.52 -31.89 -66.13
CA MET A 14 -5.84 -30.90 -65.29
C MET A 14 -6.77 -29.79 -64.78
N LEU A 15 -8.02 -29.71 -65.18
CA LEU A 15 -9.00 -28.73 -64.71
C LEU A 15 -9.84 -29.19 -63.48
N SER A 16 -9.61 -30.46 -63.09
CA SER A 16 -10.27 -31.03 -61.88
C SER A 16 -9.41 -30.93 -60.59
N ALA A 17 -8.42 -30.03 -60.55
CA ALA A 17 -7.74 -29.73 -59.32
C ALA A 17 -8.79 -29.06 -58.34
N CYS A 18 -9.41 -29.87 -57.55
CA CYS A 18 -10.27 -29.43 -56.44
C CYS A 18 -9.60 -28.28 -55.70
N LYS A 19 -10.15 -27.08 -55.80
CA LYS A 19 -9.94 -26.03 -54.84
C LYS A 19 -10.56 -26.51 -53.52
N SER A 20 -9.82 -27.29 -52.72
CA SER A 20 -10.11 -27.39 -51.29
C SER A 20 -9.81 -26.01 -50.73
N GLY A 21 -10.83 -25.23 -50.44
CA GLY A 21 -10.68 -24.01 -49.68
C GLY A 21 -9.97 -24.29 -48.33
N PRO A 22 -9.42 -23.29 -47.67
CA PRO A 22 -8.85 -23.47 -46.32
C PRO A 22 -9.92 -24.10 -45.42
N LYS A 23 -9.59 -25.21 -44.78
CA LYS A 23 -10.47 -25.80 -43.76
C LYS A 23 -10.38 -24.95 -42.48
N PHE A 24 -11.53 -24.65 -41.92
CA PHE A 24 -11.62 -23.91 -40.66
C PHE A 24 -11.89 -24.87 -39.51
N GLU A 25 -11.14 -24.70 -38.44
CA GLU A 25 -11.30 -25.39 -37.17
C GLU A 25 -11.88 -24.42 -36.14
N TYR A 26 -12.92 -24.83 -35.46
CA TYR A 26 -13.56 -24.02 -34.44
C TYR A 26 -13.13 -24.47 -33.03
N THR A 27 -13.05 -23.50 -32.12
CA THR A 27 -12.82 -23.76 -30.71
C THR A 27 -14.09 -23.44 -29.94
N GLU A 28 -14.55 -24.39 -29.12
CA GLU A 28 -15.70 -24.23 -28.29
C GLU A 28 -15.27 -23.93 -26.83
N GLY A 29 -16.11 -23.20 -26.12
CA GLY A 29 -16.02 -22.99 -24.69
C GLY A 29 -17.29 -23.46 -24.03
N GLU A 30 -17.18 -24.12 -22.90
CA GLU A 30 -18.30 -24.58 -22.13
C GLU A 30 -18.88 -23.45 -21.27
N VAL A 31 -20.21 -23.35 -21.22
CA VAL A 31 -20.94 -22.50 -20.30
C VAL A 31 -20.97 -23.18 -18.95
N THR A 32 -20.31 -22.61 -17.97
CA THR A 32 -20.21 -23.20 -16.62
C THR A 32 -20.88 -22.32 -15.58
N ARG A 33 -21.15 -22.88 -14.42
CA ARG A 33 -21.54 -22.13 -13.24
C ARG A 33 -20.32 -21.90 -12.38
N GLY A 34 -20.07 -20.67 -12.01
CA GLY A 34 -18.88 -20.31 -11.23
C GLY A 34 -18.93 -18.87 -10.72
N ASP A 35 -17.86 -18.49 -10.05
CA ASP A 35 -17.71 -17.15 -9.46
C ASP A 35 -16.99 -16.24 -10.45
N ILE A 36 -17.45 -15.00 -10.55
CA ILE A 36 -16.76 -13.92 -11.27
C ILE A 36 -16.17 -12.98 -10.23
N THR A 37 -14.86 -12.87 -10.22
CA THR A 37 -14.14 -11.95 -9.35
C THR A 37 -13.34 -10.97 -10.18
N THR A 38 -13.38 -9.71 -9.79
CA THR A 38 -12.44 -8.68 -10.24
C THR A 38 -11.62 -8.23 -9.07
N SER A 39 -10.33 -8.09 -9.25
CA SER A 39 -9.41 -7.69 -8.18
C SER A 39 -8.37 -6.71 -8.67
N VAL A 40 -7.95 -5.84 -7.79
CA VAL A 40 -6.83 -4.93 -7.92
C VAL A 40 -5.67 -5.47 -7.10
N THR A 41 -4.47 -5.45 -7.66
CA THR A 41 -3.25 -5.86 -6.95
C THR A 41 -2.43 -4.64 -6.59
N ALA A 42 -1.86 -4.63 -5.39
CA ALA A 42 -1.02 -3.56 -4.89
C ALA A 42 0.09 -4.12 -4.00
N THR A 43 1.15 -3.36 -3.81
CA THR A 43 2.16 -3.64 -2.79
C THR A 43 1.97 -2.71 -1.62
N GLY A 44 2.35 -3.15 -0.43
CA GLY A 44 2.23 -2.31 0.76
C GLY A 44 3.20 -2.71 1.86
N THR A 45 3.20 -1.95 2.94
CA THR A 45 3.99 -2.22 4.13
C THR A 45 3.10 -2.54 5.32
N ILE A 46 3.57 -3.45 6.17
CA ILE A 46 2.89 -3.80 7.41
C ILE A 46 3.33 -2.85 8.52
N GLU A 47 2.36 -2.23 9.18
CA GLU A 47 2.58 -1.33 10.28
C GLU A 47 1.68 -1.66 11.47
N PRO A 48 2.08 -1.35 12.71
CA PRO A 48 1.16 -1.38 13.84
C PRO A 48 0.08 -0.30 13.66
N VAL A 49 -1.13 -0.56 14.16
CA VAL A 49 -2.23 0.42 14.11
C VAL A 49 -1.86 1.71 14.81
N THR A 50 -1.16 1.60 15.95
CA THR A 50 -0.68 2.75 16.72
C THR A 50 0.79 2.57 17.03
N SER A 51 1.61 3.54 16.58
CA SER A 51 3.02 3.67 16.95
C SER A 51 3.32 5.11 17.31
N VAL A 52 4.21 5.31 18.28
CA VAL A 52 4.63 6.64 18.73
C VAL A 52 6.15 6.72 18.73
N GLN A 53 6.66 7.75 18.07
CA GLN A 53 8.07 8.11 18.13
C GLN A 53 8.33 8.98 19.35
N VAL A 54 9.19 8.50 20.24
CA VAL A 54 9.58 9.20 21.46
C VAL A 54 10.92 9.89 21.23
N GLY A 55 10.93 11.20 21.40
CA GLY A 55 12.12 12.03 21.27
C GLY A 55 12.41 12.82 22.52
N THR A 56 13.41 13.72 22.47
CA THR A 56 13.75 14.62 23.58
C THR A 56 13.50 16.08 23.21
N GLN A 57 13.06 16.87 24.21
CA GLN A 57 12.84 18.32 24.08
C GLN A 57 14.02 19.13 24.59
N VAL A 58 15.01 18.48 25.22
CA VAL A 58 16.23 19.12 25.74
C VAL A 58 17.45 18.42 25.18
N SER A 59 18.52 19.20 24.94
CA SER A 59 19.81 18.68 24.51
C SER A 59 20.61 18.19 25.69
N GLY A 60 21.34 17.09 25.50
CA GLY A 60 22.19 16.52 26.56
C GLY A 60 22.86 15.23 26.13
N ILE A 61 23.63 14.65 27.02
CA ILE A 61 24.23 13.32 26.84
C ILE A 61 23.28 12.29 27.42
N VAL A 62 23.05 11.19 26.72
CA VAL A 62 22.27 10.04 27.25
C VAL A 62 23.07 9.41 28.37
N SER A 63 22.59 9.58 29.60
CA SER A 63 23.25 9.07 30.79
C SER A 63 22.95 7.58 31.01
N LYS A 64 21.72 7.16 30.79
CA LYS A 64 21.29 5.79 31.03
C LYS A 64 20.10 5.41 30.16
N LEU A 65 20.09 4.16 29.71
CA LEU A 65 18.98 3.50 29.02
C LEU A 65 18.41 2.40 29.92
N TYR A 66 17.09 2.35 30.06
CA TYR A 66 16.39 1.36 30.91
C TYR A 66 15.68 0.29 30.10
N VAL A 67 15.61 0.46 28.77
CA VAL A 67 14.92 -0.44 27.85
C VAL A 67 15.80 -0.71 26.64
N ASP A 68 15.55 -1.84 26.00
CA ASP A 68 16.20 -2.25 24.76
C ASP A 68 15.14 -2.70 23.75
N TYR A 69 15.56 -3.13 22.57
CA TYR A 69 14.67 -3.68 21.54
C TYR A 69 13.74 -4.75 22.14
N ASN A 70 12.49 -4.77 21.69
CA ASN A 70 11.43 -5.69 22.11
C ASN A 70 11.07 -5.64 23.60
N SER A 71 11.55 -4.63 24.34
CA SER A 71 11.15 -4.44 25.76
C SER A 71 9.70 -4.01 25.84
N VAL A 72 8.94 -4.62 26.75
CA VAL A 72 7.58 -4.20 27.07
C VAL A 72 7.64 -3.04 28.05
N VAL A 73 6.93 -1.96 27.73
CA VAL A 73 6.90 -0.73 28.52
C VAL A 73 5.47 -0.33 28.86
N LYS A 74 5.31 0.40 29.96
CA LYS A 74 4.03 0.99 30.38
C LYS A 74 4.05 2.51 30.23
N ALA A 75 2.89 3.10 30.00
CA ALA A 75 2.74 4.55 30.00
C ALA A 75 3.28 5.18 31.30
N GLY A 76 4.11 6.21 31.16
CA GLY A 76 4.81 6.86 32.29
C GLY A 76 6.07 6.12 32.78
N GLN A 77 6.38 4.94 32.30
CA GLN A 77 7.62 4.25 32.64
C GLN A 77 8.83 5.00 32.08
N VAL A 78 9.86 5.18 32.90
CA VAL A 78 11.12 5.79 32.48
C VAL A 78 11.85 4.82 31.54
N ILE A 79 12.23 5.32 30.35
CA ILE A 79 12.90 4.54 29.30
C ILE A 79 14.33 5.01 29.07
N ALA A 80 14.61 6.31 29.29
CA ALA A 80 15.95 6.86 29.23
C ALA A 80 16.10 8.07 30.14
N GLU A 81 17.35 8.39 30.50
CA GLU A 81 17.72 9.60 31.22
C GLU A 81 18.88 10.30 30.54
N LEU A 82 18.76 11.63 30.41
CA LEU A 82 19.85 12.50 30.01
C LEU A 82 20.66 12.97 31.23
N ASP A 83 21.88 13.39 31.01
CA ASP A 83 22.69 14.05 32.04
C ASP A 83 21.98 15.33 32.54
N ARG A 84 21.68 15.37 33.82
CA ARG A 84 20.92 16.43 34.47
C ARG A 84 21.80 17.50 35.11
N THR A 85 23.11 17.32 35.12
CA THR A 85 24.04 18.16 35.88
C THR A 85 23.84 19.65 35.57
N ASN A 86 23.82 20.01 34.31
CA ASN A 86 23.63 21.39 33.88
C ASN A 86 22.21 21.91 34.19
N LEU A 87 21.19 21.08 33.98
CA LEU A 87 19.79 21.46 34.24
C LEU A 87 19.49 21.64 35.72
N ILE A 88 20.11 20.83 36.58
CA ILE A 88 20.05 21.01 38.05
C ILE A 88 20.71 22.34 38.43
N SER A 89 21.91 22.64 37.92
CA SER A 89 22.61 23.90 38.18
C SER A 89 21.81 25.13 37.73
N GLU A 90 21.14 25.03 36.57
CA GLU A 90 20.25 26.09 36.07
C GLU A 90 19.04 26.29 36.99
N LEU A 91 18.42 25.22 37.46
CA LEU A 91 17.30 25.29 38.43
C LEU A 91 17.74 25.88 39.76
N GLU A 92 18.90 25.51 40.31
CA GLU A 92 19.47 26.06 41.53
C GLU A 92 19.76 27.56 41.40
N SER A 93 20.35 27.98 40.26
CA SER A 93 20.61 29.39 39.94
C SER A 93 19.31 30.19 39.87
N ALA A 94 18.30 29.69 39.12
CA ALA A 94 17.00 30.34 39.03
C ALA A 94 16.28 30.44 40.41
N THR A 95 16.40 29.42 41.23
CA THR A 95 15.83 29.39 42.58
C THR A 95 16.53 30.40 43.48
N SER A 96 17.83 30.55 43.39
CA SER A 96 18.61 31.54 44.17
C SER A 96 18.24 32.97 43.79
N LEU A 97 18.05 33.25 42.46
CA LEU A 97 17.58 34.56 42.00
C LEU A 97 16.16 34.86 42.43
N LEU A 98 15.26 33.86 42.47
CA LEU A 98 13.91 34.04 43.04
C LEU A 98 13.97 34.40 44.51
N ARG A 99 14.77 33.69 45.30
CA ARG A 99 14.92 33.97 46.74
C ARG A 99 15.45 35.40 46.99
N SER A 100 16.38 35.88 46.16
CA SER A 100 16.88 37.26 46.22
C SER A 100 15.76 38.27 45.95
N ALA A 101 14.96 38.04 44.88
CA ALA A 101 13.83 38.90 44.53
C ALA A 101 12.74 38.90 45.60
N GLU A 102 12.46 37.76 46.25
CA GLU A 102 11.52 37.66 47.35
C GLU A 102 11.99 38.45 48.59
N SER A 103 13.30 38.44 48.86
CA SER A 103 13.90 39.24 49.95
C SER A 103 13.79 40.76 49.67
N ASP A 104 14.02 41.17 48.42
CA ASP A 104 13.83 42.57 48.00
C ASP A 104 12.36 42.99 48.11
N LEU A 105 11.44 42.15 47.64
CA LEU A 105 9.99 42.39 47.76
C LEU A 105 9.57 42.60 49.25
N ALA A 106 10.08 41.75 50.14
CA ALA A 106 9.79 41.89 51.59
C ALA A 106 10.27 43.23 52.14
N TYR A 107 11.49 43.68 51.73
CA TYR A 107 12.02 44.99 52.10
C TYR A 107 11.15 46.11 51.53
N GLN A 108 10.88 46.10 50.19
CA GLN A 108 10.07 47.14 49.56
C GLN A 108 8.65 47.25 50.10
N LYS A 109 8.05 46.11 50.41
CA LYS A 109 6.74 46.05 51.09
C LYS A 109 6.77 46.76 52.43
N THR A 110 7.74 46.44 53.30
CA THR A 110 7.90 47.06 54.59
C THR A 110 8.14 48.58 54.48
N ASN A 111 8.92 48.99 53.49
CA ASN A 111 9.19 50.37 53.18
C ASN A 111 7.95 51.12 52.68
N HIS A 112 7.20 50.54 51.75
CA HIS A 112 5.90 51.06 51.26
C HIS A 112 4.91 51.27 52.43
N ASP A 113 4.74 50.24 53.29
CA ASP A 113 3.82 50.32 54.43
C ASP A 113 4.24 51.41 55.43
N ARG A 114 5.56 51.65 55.63
CA ARG A 114 6.09 52.72 56.43
C ARG A 114 5.78 54.11 55.84
N TYR A 115 6.04 54.29 54.51
CA TYR A 115 5.75 55.54 53.82
C TYR A 115 4.26 55.83 53.73
N LYS A 116 3.41 54.82 53.59
CA LYS A 116 1.95 54.94 53.67
C LYS A 116 1.53 55.51 55.02
N ASN A 117 1.99 54.92 56.12
CA ASN A 117 1.65 55.39 57.45
C ASN A 117 2.14 56.83 57.73
N LEU A 118 3.31 57.25 57.20
CA LEU A 118 3.83 58.60 57.31
C LEU A 118 3.01 59.60 56.48
N TYR A 119 2.62 59.19 55.27
CA TYR A 119 1.78 60.01 54.35
C TYR A 119 0.41 60.25 54.93
N ASP A 120 -0.23 59.25 55.47
CA ASP A 120 -1.56 59.34 56.16
C ASP A 120 -1.52 60.31 57.37
N LYS A 121 -0.31 60.56 57.96
CA LYS A 121 -0.06 61.52 59.02
C LYS A 121 0.45 62.89 58.54
N GLY A 122 0.58 63.07 57.18
CA GLY A 122 1.08 64.31 56.60
C GLY A 122 2.57 64.58 56.83
N LEU A 123 3.38 63.55 57.18
CA LEU A 123 4.79 63.66 57.50
C LEU A 123 5.77 63.46 56.29
N VAL A 124 5.28 63.06 55.14
CA VAL A 124 6.06 62.90 53.91
C VAL A 124 5.27 63.44 52.69
N SER A 125 5.97 63.74 51.58
CA SER A 125 5.35 64.22 50.37
C SER A 125 4.61 63.10 49.62
N ALA A 126 3.60 63.49 48.82
CA ALA A 126 2.91 62.53 47.92
C ALA A 126 3.86 61.89 46.93
N ASN A 127 4.86 62.61 46.44
CA ASN A 127 5.90 62.06 45.53
C ASN A 127 6.75 60.96 46.20
N ASP A 128 7.11 61.12 47.48
CA ASP A 128 7.90 60.09 48.18
C ASP A 128 7.09 58.82 48.45
N TYR A 129 5.81 58.98 48.80
CA TYR A 129 4.90 57.84 48.92
C TYR A 129 4.69 57.10 47.57
N GLU A 130 4.48 57.84 46.51
CA GLU A 130 4.32 57.24 45.17
C GLU A 130 5.57 56.51 44.71
N LYS A 131 6.76 57.04 44.95
CA LYS A 131 8.04 56.34 44.71
C LYS A 131 8.13 55.01 45.47
N ALA A 132 7.80 55.01 46.74
CA ALA A 132 7.80 53.76 47.53
C ALA A 132 6.78 52.76 47.02
N ARG A 133 5.58 53.21 46.61
CA ARG A 133 4.57 52.38 45.99
C ARG A 133 5.02 51.77 44.65
N LEU A 134 5.66 52.62 43.79
CA LEU A 134 6.20 52.16 42.53
C LEU A 134 7.29 51.09 42.72
N SER A 135 8.21 51.31 43.67
CA SER A 135 9.28 50.36 43.97
C SER A 135 8.72 49.01 44.47
N TYR A 136 7.68 49.05 45.32
CA TYR A 136 6.98 47.86 45.80
C TYR A 136 6.36 47.08 44.60
N HIS A 137 5.61 47.76 43.72
CA HIS A 137 5.02 47.08 42.54
C HIS A 137 6.10 46.55 41.58
N GLN A 138 7.22 47.26 41.39
CA GLN A 138 8.33 46.78 40.54
C GLN A 138 8.94 45.47 41.12
N SER A 139 9.15 45.46 42.46
CA SER A 139 9.69 44.25 43.11
C SER A 139 8.70 43.06 43.05
N GLU A 140 7.38 43.34 43.14
CA GLU A 140 6.33 42.34 42.98
C GLU A 140 6.38 41.72 41.57
N GLN A 141 6.48 42.54 40.51
CA GLN A 141 6.62 42.04 39.13
C GLN A 141 7.93 41.26 38.94
N SER A 142 9.02 41.68 39.57
CA SER A 142 10.29 40.96 39.53
C SER A 142 10.18 39.55 40.11
N VAL A 143 9.49 39.38 41.26
CA VAL A 143 9.24 38.04 41.85
C VAL A 143 8.43 37.16 40.92
N ILE A 144 7.38 37.69 40.29
CA ILE A 144 6.56 36.94 39.29
C ILE A 144 7.43 36.46 38.17
N GLN A 145 8.27 37.32 37.57
CA GLN A 145 9.18 36.95 36.49
C GLN A 145 10.17 35.86 36.91
N ARG A 146 10.80 36.00 38.09
CA ARG A 146 11.74 34.98 38.62
C ARG A 146 11.07 33.65 38.91
N ARG A 147 9.82 33.67 39.39
CA ARG A 147 9.03 32.44 39.61
C ARG A 147 8.78 31.70 38.28
N GLU A 148 8.44 32.41 37.22
CA GLU A 148 8.28 31.79 35.88
C GLU A 148 9.60 31.21 35.36
N ASN A 149 10.77 31.86 35.65
CA ASN A 149 12.07 31.30 35.28
C ASN A 149 12.37 30.00 36.02
N VAL A 150 12.06 29.90 37.32
CA VAL A 150 12.18 28.66 38.12
C VAL A 150 11.26 27.56 37.53
N LYS A 151 10.01 27.92 37.18
CA LYS A 151 9.08 26.98 36.56
C LYS A 151 9.63 26.44 35.22
N LYS A 152 10.19 27.32 34.37
CA LYS A 152 10.83 26.93 33.11
C LYS A 152 11.99 25.98 33.35
N ALA A 153 12.93 26.32 34.27
CA ALA A 153 14.08 25.46 34.56
C ALA A 153 13.64 24.07 35.11
N ARG A 154 12.59 24.04 35.94
CA ARG A 154 12.01 22.77 36.45
C ARG A 154 11.41 21.93 35.33
N THR A 155 10.70 22.55 34.41
CA THR A 155 10.13 21.86 33.24
C THR A 155 11.23 21.29 32.36
N ASN A 156 12.30 22.06 32.06
CA ASN A 156 13.45 21.57 31.31
C ASN A 156 14.11 20.36 32.01
N LEU A 157 14.25 20.42 33.33
CA LEU A 157 14.80 19.31 34.12
C LEU A 157 13.90 18.06 34.02
N SER A 158 12.57 18.24 34.01
CA SER A 158 11.64 17.10 33.85
C SER A 158 11.78 16.42 32.47
N TYR A 159 12.09 17.17 31.42
CA TYR A 159 12.31 16.63 30.07
C TYR A 159 13.60 15.83 29.93
N ALA A 160 14.54 15.93 30.89
CA ALA A 160 15.72 15.08 30.92
C ALA A 160 15.41 13.64 31.34
N THR A 161 14.23 13.37 31.88
CA THR A 161 13.72 12.02 32.14
C THR A 161 12.71 11.67 31.06
N ILE A 162 13.07 10.74 30.20
CA ILE A 162 12.26 10.34 29.05
C ILE A 162 11.39 9.17 29.45
N THR A 163 10.09 9.31 29.29
CA THR A 163 9.10 8.28 29.64
C THR A 163 8.32 7.82 28.42
N SER A 164 7.83 6.59 28.45
CA SER A 164 6.92 6.10 27.42
C SER A 164 5.57 6.81 27.52
N PRO A 165 5.03 7.35 26.41
CA PRO A 165 3.70 7.97 26.41
C PRO A 165 2.55 6.95 26.38
N ILE A 166 2.83 5.70 26.00
CA ILE A 166 1.84 4.63 25.82
C ILE A 166 2.35 3.32 26.43
N ASP A 167 1.41 2.41 26.70
CA ASP A 167 1.74 0.99 26.91
C ASP A 167 2.13 0.36 25.57
N GLY A 168 3.13 -0.52 25.55
CA GLY A 168 3.50 -1.15 24.29
C GLY A 168 4.86 -1.84 24.29
N VAL A 169 5.39 -2.05 23.08
CA VAL A 169 6.67 -2.72 22.83
C VAL A 169 7.59 -1.77 22.08
N VAL A 170 8.84 -1.68 22.51
CA VAL A 170 9.89 -0.90 21.83
C VAL A 170 10.28 -1.59 20.52
N LEU A 171 9.99 -0.95 19.39
CA LEU A 171 10.35 -1.46 18.05
C LEU A 171 11.78 -1.12 17.68
N SER A 172 12.18 0.15 17.88
CA SER A 172 13.53 0.61 17.61
C SER A 172 14.08 1.48 18.74
N LYS A 173 15.39 1.42 18.90
CA LYS A 173 16.21 2.24 19.77
C LYS A 173 17.27 2.91 18.88
N GLU A 174 17.22 4.24 18.75
CA GLU A 174 18.08 5.00 17.84
C GLU A 174 19.18 5.78 18.58
N VAL A 175 19.37 5.45 19.86
CA VAL A 175 20.36 6.11 20.73
C VAL A 175 21.11 5.10 21.58
N GLU A 176 22.34 5.47 21.95
CA GLU A 176 23.20 4.70 22.84
C GLU A 176 23.62 5.51 24.07
N GLU A 177 23.99 4.81 25.16
CA GLU A 177 24.54 5.46 26.36
C GLU A 177 25.82 6.21 26.01
N GLY A 178 25.96 7.44 26.50
CA GLY A 178 27.07 8.33 26.17
C GLY A 178 26.87 9.15 24.88
N GLN A 179 25.86 8.88 24.07
CA GLN A 179 25.57 9.65 22.86
C GLN A 179 25.02 11.04 23.23
N THR A 180 25.50 12.06 22.49
CA THR A 180 24.95 13.43 22.62
C THR A 180 23.77 13.61 21.68
N VAL A 181 22.65 14.06 22.22
CA VAL A 181 21.43 14.40 21.49
C VAL A 181 21.19 15.90 21.53
N ALA A 182 20.82 16.49 20.41
CA ALA A 182 20.55 17.91 20.27
C ALA A 182 19.14 18.15 19.72
N SER A 183 18.32 18.91 20.45
CA SER A 183 16.91 19.20 20.12
C SER A 183 16.71 20.56 19.43
N SER A 184 17.81 21.19 18.89
CA SER A 184 17.77 22.59 18.47
C SER A 184 17.01 22.86 17.17
N PHE A 185 16.99 21.93 16.22
CA PHE A 185 16.36 22.12 14.91
C PHE A 185 15.30 21.06 14.60
N ASN A 186 15.59 19.80 14.89
CA ASN A 186 14.66 18.69 14.77
C ASN A 186 14.70 17.89 16.06
N THR A 187 13.55 17.46 16.55
CA THR A 187 13.49 16.53 17.68
C THR A 187 14.01 15.17 17.21
N PRO A 188 15.17 14.69 17.67
CA PRO A 188 15.65 13.37 17.29
C PRO A 188 14.74 12.30 17.89
N THR A 189 14.35 11.31 17.09
CA THR A 189 13.68 10.11 17.58
C THR A 189 14.68 9.29 18.37
N LEU A 190 14.32 8.91 19.59
CA LEU A 190 15.13 8.05 20.46
C LEU A 190 14.61 6.62 20.46
N PHE A 191 13.29 6.48 20.50
CA PHE A 191 12.59 5.19 20.48
C PHE A 191 11.35 5.25 19.60
N ASN A 192 11.02 4.13 18.98
CA ASN A 192 9.71 3.90 18.37
C ASN A 192 8.98 2.83 19.15
N ILE A 193 7.77 3.12 19.64
CA ILE A 193 7.00 2.23 20.52
C ILE A 193 5.67 1.93 19.84
N ALA A 194 5.37 0.63 19.63
CA ALA A 194 4.07 0.16 19.15
C ALA A 194 3.18 -0.19 20.33
N GLN A 195 1.92 0.20 20.27
CA GLN A 195 0.97 -0.08 21.32
C GLN A 195 0.62 -1.57 21.41
N ASP A 196 0.30 -2.16 20.28
CA ASP A 196 -0.13 -3.55 20.17
C ASP A 196 0.34 -4.12 18.83
N LEU A 197 0.98 -5.29 18.86
CA LEU A 197 1.43 -6.02 17.68
C LEU A 197 0.44 -7.09 17.22
N THR A 198 -0.63 -7.33 17.97
CA THR A 198 -1.72 -8.24 17.54
C THR A 198 -2.65 -7.57 16.53
N GLN A 199 -2.72 -6.23 16.56
CA GLN A 199 -3.49 -5.42 15.65
C GLN A 199 -2.56 -4.66 14.71
N MET A 200 -2.42 -5.20 13.51
CA MET A 200 -1.60 -4.60 12.46
C MET A 200 -2.48 -4.06 11.34
N ARG A 201 -1.89 -3.25 10.49
CA ARG A 201 -2.48 -2.76 9.25
C ARG A 201 -1.48 -2.90 8.11
N VAL A 202 -1.98 -3.09 6.91
CA VAL A 202 -1.20 -2.92 5.69
C VAL A 202 -1.52 -1.55 5.12
N ILE A 203 -0.51 -0.77 4.84
CA ILE A 203 -0.64 0.45 4.02
C ILE A 203 -0.27 0.03 2.61
N ALA A 204 -1.26 -0.11 1.74
CA ALA A 204 -1.08 -0.56 0.36
C ALA A 204 -1.13 0.64 -0.59
N ASP A 205 -0.17 0.70 -1.52
CA ASP A 205 -0.05 1.74 -2.54
C ASP A 205 -0.76 1.27 -3.80
N VAL A 206 -1.97 1.77 -4.03
CA VAL A 206 -2.81 1.44 -5.18
C VAL A 206 -2.63 2.49 -6.27
N ASP A 207 -2.43 2.05 -7.50
CA ASP A 207 -2.28 2.92 -8.66
C ASP A 207 -3.53 3.79 -8.91
N GLU A 208 -3.33 5.02 -9.42
CA GLU A 208 -4.41 5.96 -9.78
C GLU A 208 -5.42 5.33 -10.77
N ALA A 209 -4.96 4.44 -11.65
CA ALA A 209 -5.83 3.79 -12.62
C ALA A 209 -6.86 2.85 -11.97
N ASP A 210 -6.53 2.27 -10.82
CA ASP A 210 -7.31 1.21 -10.17
C ASP A 210 -8.08 1.71 -8.93
N ILE A 211 -7.68 2.84 -8.36
CA ILE A 211 -8.28 3.35 -7.10
C ILE A 211 -9.77 3.64 -7.21
N GLY A 212 -10.26 3.93 -8.42
CA GLY A 212 -11.67 4.21 -8.68
C GLY A 212 -12.62 3.06 -8.35
N GLU A 213 -12.12 1.83 -8.31
CA GLU A 213 -12.89 0.62 -7.99
C GLU A 213 -12.75 0.20 -6.51
N VAL A 214 -11.78 0.75 -5.76
CA VAL A 214 -11.52 0.40 -4.36
C VAL A 214 -12.45 1.16 -3.42
N ARG A 215 -13.08 0.44 -2.49
CA ARG A 215 -14.03 0.97 -1.50
C ARG A 215 -13.82 0.35 -0.13
N GLU A 216 -14.18 1.09 0.90
CA GLU A 216 -14.19 0.59 2.27
C GLU A 216 -15.09 -0.64 2.41
N GLY A 217 -14.65 -1.60 3.23
CA GLY A 217 -15.34 -2.85 3.50
C GLY A 217 -15.08 -3.98 2.50
N GLN A 218 -14.38 -3.72 1.37
CA GLN A 218 -14.00 -4.78 0.43
C GLN A 218 -13.08 -5.79 1.09
N ARG A 219 -13.26 -7.06 0.71
CA ARG A 219 -12.40 -8.16 1.16
C ARG A 219 -11.02 -8.04 0.51
N VAL A 220 -10.01 -8.32 1.30
CA VAL A 220 -8.61 -8.31 0.86
C VAL A 220 -7.97 -9.63 1.27
N SER A 221 -7.17 -10.18 0.40
CA SER A 221 -6.19 -11.22 0.75
C SER A 221 -4.79 -10.69 0.48
N PHE A 222 -3.85 -11.03 1.35
CA PHE A 222 -2.46 -10.62 1.14
C PHE A 222 -1.50 -11.71 1.58
N THR A 223 -0.32 -11.69 0.98
CA THR A 223 0.81 -12.52 1.38
C THR A 223 1.97 -11.61 1.74
N VAL A 224 2.88 -12.09 2.57
CA VAL A 224 4.11 -11.35 2.91
C VAL A 224 5.31 -12.11 2.39
N ASP A 225 6.35 -11.40 1.99
CA ASP A 225 7.54 -12.02 1.40
C ASP A 225 8.24 -13.00 2.37
N ALA A 226 8.09 -12.76 3.69
CA ALA A 226 8.61 -13.66 4.71
C ALA A 226 7.85 -15.00 4.79
N PHE A 227 6.57 -15.04 4.36
CA PHE A 227 5.70 -16.22 4.40
C PHE A 227 4.87 -16.36 3.12
N PRO A 228 5.48 -16.66 1.96
CA PRO A 228 4.80 -16.63 0.67
C PRO A 228 3.72 -17.71 0.50
N SER A 229 3.75 -18.75 1.33
CA SER A 229 2.74 -19.83 1.33
C SER A 229 1.56 -19.58 2.27
N ILE A 230 1.58 -18.52 3.06
CA ILE A 230 0.50 -18.19 4.00
C ILE A 230 -0.27 -17.01 3.42
N VAL A 231 -1.57 -17.20 3.24
CA VAL A 231 -2.49 -16.14 2.86
C VAL A 231 -3.14 -15.60 4.12
N PHE A 232 -3.08 -14.30 4.27
CA PHE A 232 -3.75 -13.55 5.33
C PHE A 232 -4.98 -12.86 4.76
N ASP A 233 -6.03 -12.80 5.54
CA ASP A 233 -7.27 -12.12 5.17
C ASP A 233 -7.38 -10.79 5.91
N GLY A 234 -7.96 -9.81 5.24
CA GLY A 234 -8.22 -8.49 5.77
C GLY A 234 -9.36 -7.81 5.05
N ASN A 235 -9.67 -6.59 5.47
CA ASN A 235 -10.66 -5.75 4.81
C ASN A 235 -10.11 -4.33 4.65
N VAL A 236 -10.52 -3.65 3.59
CA VAL A 236 -10.25 -2.23 3.41
C VAL A 236 -10.94 -1.46 4.53
N GLN A 237 -10.15 -0.77 5.36
CA GLN A 237 -10.66 0.07 6.45
C GLN A 237 -10.88 1.50 5.98
N GLN A 238 -9.97 2.01 5.16
CA GLN A 238 -10.00 3.38 4.70
C GLN A 238 -9.23 3.54 3.38
N VAL A 239 -9.72 4.39 2.51
CA VAL A 239 -9.00 4.87 1.32
C VAL A 239 -8.60 6.32 1.58
N ARG A 240 -7.29 6.61 1.62
CA ARG A 240 -6.78 7.97 1.84
C ARG A 240 -7.06 8.84 0.60
N GLN A 241 -7.47 10.08 0.84
CA GLN A 241 -7.82 11.01 -0.24
C GLN A 241 -6.60 11.73 -0.83
N GLU A 242 -5.49 11.75 -0.12
CA GLU A 242 -4.25 12.37 -0.56
C GLU A 242 -3.45 11.37 -1.39
N ALA A 243 -3.09 11.79 -2.61
CA ALA A 243 -2.21 11.00 -3.46
C ALA A 243 -0.75 11.22 -3.08
N THR A 244 0.03 10.15 -3.12
CA THR A 244 1.49 10.19 -2.99
C THR A 244 2.12 10.05 -4.38
N THR A 245 3.10 10.89 -4.68
CA THR A 245 3.82 10.80 -5.95
C THR A 245 5.27 10.43 -5.69
N GLU A 246 5.63 9.22 -6.05
CA GLU A 246 7.01 8.75 -5.97
C GLU A 246 7.52 8.37 -7.36
N SER A 247 8.70 8.86 -7.75
CA SER A 247 9.32 8.56 -9.05
C SER A 247 8.38 8.78 -10.25
N ASN A 248 7.53 9.81 -10.23
CA ASN A 248 6.51 10.11 -11.24
C ASN A 248 5.35 9.09 -11.32
N VAL A 249 5.19 8.21 -10.36
CA VAL A 249 4.03 7.33 -10.23
C VAL A 249 3.11 7.90 -9.16
N VAL A 250 1.84 8.05 -9.49
CA VAL A 250 0.80 8.54 -8.57
C VAL A 250 0.08 7.34 -7.97
N THR A 251 0.15 7.21 -6.66
CA THR A 251 -0.52 6.15 -5.89
C THR A 251 -1.39 6.72 -4.78
N TYR A 252 -2.37 5.96 -4.37
CA TYR A 252 -3.22 6.25 -3.22
C TYR A 252 -3.02 5.20 -2.14
N GLU A 253 -2.84 5.64 -0.91
CA GLU A 253 -2.68 4.73 0.21
C GLU A 253 -4.04 4.16 0.65
N VAL A 254 -4.12 2.85 0.68
CA VAL A 254 -5.28 2.09 1.17
C VAL A 254 -4.90 1.39 2.45
N VAL A 255 -5.62 1.70 3.53
CA VAL A 255 -5.43 1.08 4.85
C VAL A 255 -6.26 -0.19 4.94
N ILE A 256 -5.61 -1.30 5.21
CA ILE A 256 -6.19 -2.63 5.27
C ILE A 256 -5.95 -3.22 6.65
N SER A 257 -6.96 -3.84 7.24
CA SER A 257 -6.82 -4.56 8.50
C SER A 257 -5.96 -5.82 8.33
N ALA A 258 -5.07 -6.07 9.26
CA ALA A 258 -4.20 -7.24 9.27
C ALA A 258 -4.14 -7.83 10.70
N PRO A 259 -5.11 -8.65 11.11
CA PRO A 259 -5.07 -9.34 12.39
C PRO A 259 -3.81 -10.21 12.50
N ASN A 260 -3.15 -10.20 13.65
CA ASN A 260 -1.86 -10.84 13.87
C ASN A 260 -1.81 -11.58 15.22
N ASP A 261 -2.80 -12.41 15.50
CA ASP A 261 -2.90 -13.13 16.79
C ASP A 261 -1.69 -14.03 17.05
N ASP A 262 -1.11 -14.59 15.99
CA ASP A 262 0.08 -15.45 16.05
C ASP A 262 1.42 -14.68 16.12
N LEU A 263 1.41 -13.34 16.07
CA LEU A 263 2.59 -12.46 16.03
C LEU A 263 3.58 -12.79 14.88
N LYS A 264 3.08 -13.36 13.79
CA LYS A 264 3.88 -13.69 12.59
C LYS A 264 4.21 -12.44 11.77
N LEU A 265 3.27 -11.50 11.70
CA LEU A 265 3.44 -10.24 10.99
C LEU A 265 4.31 -9.31 11.84
N LYS A 266 5.41 -8.85 11.26
CA LYS A 266 6.30 -7.89 11.90
C LYS A 266 6.20 -6.54 11.19
N PRO A 267 6.30 -5.41 11.93
CA PRO A 267 6.38 -4.09 11.32
C PRO A 267 7.51 -4.01 10.28
N GLY A 268 7.22 -3.37 9.16
CA GLY A 268 8.17 -3.20 8.06
C GLY A 268 8.21 -4.34 7.04
N LEU A 269 7.43 -5.42 7.20
CA LEU A 269 7.31 -6.44 6.16
C LEU A 269 6.57 -5.90 4.94
N THR A 270 7.04 -6.29 3.75
CA THR A 270 6.34 -6.03 2.49
C THR A 270 5.22 -7.04 2.31
N ALA A 271 4.05 -6.53 1.93
CA ALA A 271 2.86 -7.31 1.64
C ALA A 271 2.46 -7.17 0.16
N ASN A 272 2.15 -8.30 -0.47
CA ASN A 272 1.53 -8.34 -1.79
C ASN A 272 0.02 -8.51 -1.60
N VAL A 273 -0.73 -7.48 -1.95
CA VAL A 273 -2.14 -7.30 -1.62
C VAL A 273 -3.01 -7.56 -2.85
N THR A 274 -4.11 -8.27 -2.66
CA THR A 274 -5.18 -8.46 -3.65
C THR A 274 -6.49 -7.98 -3.04
N ILE A 275 -7.02 -6.87 -3.56
CA ILE A 275 -8.29 -6.27 -3.15
C ILE A 275 -9.37 -6.76 -4.10
N PHE A 276 -10.40 -7.41 -3.59
CA PHE A 276 -11.52 -7.89 -4.39
C PHE A 276 -12.54 -6.77 -4.57
N THR A 277 -12.50 -6.14 -5.75
CA THR A 277 -13.38 -5.00 -6.06
C THR A 277 -14.79 -5.44 -6.40
N MET A 278 -14.93 -6.65 -6.95
CA MET A 278 -16.23 -7.26 -7.27
C MET A 278 -16.16 -8.79 -7.06
N GLU A 279 -17.16 -9.33 -6.38
CA GLU A 279 -17.34 -10.77 -6.23
C GLU A 279 -18.83 -11.10 -6.48
N VAL A 280 -19.10 -11.87 -7.53
CA VAL A 280 -20.43 -12.40 -7.82
C VAL A 280 -20.32 -13.91 -7.84
N LYS A 281 -21.03 -14.57 -6.92
CA LYS A 281 -20.92 -16.01 -6.70
C LYS A 281 -22.04 -16.75 -7.41
N ASP A 282 -21.73 -17.99 -7.83
CA ASP A 282 -22.69 -18.97 -8.37
C ASP A 282 -23.52 -18.46 -9.56
N VAL A 283 -22.89 -17.76 -10.51
CA VAL A 283 -23.53 -17.26 -11.74
C VAL A 283 -23.18 -18.11 -12.95
N VAL A 284 -24.05 -18.08 -13.95
CA VAL A 284 -23.77 -18.72 -15.24
C VAL A 284 -22.75 -17.88 -16.00
N THR A 285 -21.62 -18.46 -16.35
CA THR A 285 -20.49 -17.78 -16.97
C THR A 285 -20.22 -18.31 -18.38
N VAL A 286 -19.84 -17.41 -19.27
CA VAL A 286 -19.40 -17.74 -20.63
C VAL A 286 -18.03 -17.10 -20.87
N PRO A 287 -17.13 -17.74 -21.61
CA PRO A 287 -15.89 -17.08 -22.05
C PRO A 287 -16.20 -15.81 -22.83
N SER A 288 -15.66 -14.66 -22.39
CA SER A 288 -15.95 -13.34 -23.01
C SER A 288 -15.59 -13.28 -24.50
N LYS A 289 -14.73 -14.19 -24.97
CA LYS A 289 -14.42 -14.37 -26.40
C LYS A 289 -15.62 -14.80 -27.21
N ALA A 290 -16.53 -15.62 -26.64
CA ALA A 290 -17.73 -16.08 -27.33
C ALA A 290 -18.70 -14.95 -27.68
N LEU A 291 -18.76 -13.89 -26.85
CA LEU A 291 -19.58 -12.70 -27.08
C LEU A 291 -19.04 -11.79 -28.17
N ARG A 292 -17.74 -11.87 -28.47
CA ARG A 292 -17.06 -11.08 -29.52
C ARG A 292 -16.94 -11.84 -30.82
N PHE A 293 -17.16 -13.15 -30.78
CA PHE A 293 -17.10 -13.99 -31.95
C PHE A 293 -18.33 -13.75 -32.86
N THR A 294 -18.09 -13.60 -34.15
CA THR A 294 -19.14 -13.54 -35.17
C THR A 294 -18.67 -14.33 -36.41
N PRO A 295 -19.33 -15.45 -36.77
CA PRO A 295 -18.97 -16.19 -37.96
C PRO A 295 -19.24 -15.36 -39.21
N ARG A 296 -18.37 -15.49 -40.21
CA ARG A 296 -18.52 -14.84 -41.51
C ARG A 296 -18.64 -15.94 -42.59
N GLU A 297 -19.45 -15.71 -43.61
CA GLU A 297 -19.65 -16.67 -44.69
C GLU A 297 -18.35 -17.20 -45.32
N MET A 298 -17.34 -16.34 -45.42
CA MET A 298 -16.01 -16.73 -45.97
C MET A 298 -15.19 -17.63 -45.03
N MET A 299 -15.60 -17.83 -43.82
CA MET A 299 -14.96 -18.67 -42.78
C MET A 299 -15.69 -19.97 -42.54
N LEU A 300 -16.68 -20.30 -43.38
CA LEU A 300 -17.46 -21.53 -43.25
C LEU A 300 -16.83 -22.60 -44.16
N ASN A 301 -16.90 -23.86 -43.72
CA ASN A 301 -16.58 -25.00 -44.55
C ASN A 301 -17.77 -25.32 -45.48
N ASP A 302 -17.51 -26.11 -46.55
CA ASP A 302 -18.56 -26.49 -47.47
C ASP A 302 -19.74 -27.18 -46.79
N GLY A 303 -20.95 -26.62 -46.96
CA GLY A 303 -22.20 -27.12 -46.38
C GLY A 303 -22.52 -26.58 -44.99
N GLU A 304 -21.72 -25.68 -44.41
CA GLU A 304 -22.07 -24.98 -43.18
C GLU A 304 -22.93 -23.73 -43.44
N THR A 305 -23.85 -23.43 -42.54
CA THR A 305 -24.77 -22.30 -42.64
C THR A 305 -24.84 -21.49 -41.37
N ILE A 306 -25.22 -20.20 -41.50
CA ILE A 306 -25.40 -19.29 -40.35
C ILE A 306 -26.88 -19.00 -40.22
N GLU A 307 -27.42 -19.25 -39.00
CA GLU A 307 -28.73 -18.78 -38.55
C GLU A 307 -28.56 -17.64 -37.54
N ASP A 308 -28.75 -16.40 -38.00
CA ASP A 308 -28.62 -15.23 -37.13
C ASP A 308 -29.94 -14.93 -36.40
N CYS A 309 -29.83 -14.26 -35.24
CA CYS A 309 -30.96 -13.79 -34.45
C CYS A 309 -30.88 -12.29 -34.20
N GLN A 310 -32.03 -11.65 -33.90
CA GLN A 310 -32.05 -10.28 -33.44
C GLN A 310 -31.72 -10.24 -31.95
N GLY A 311 -30.71 -9.47 -31.54
CA GLY A 311 -30.30 -9.28 -30.15
C GLY A 311 -29.13 -8.33 -30.04
N LYS A 312 -29.03 -7.59 -28.93
CA LYS A 312 -27.92 -6.65 -28.67
C LYS A 312 -26.63 -7.41 -28.36
N SER A 313 -26.74 -8.52 -27.64
CA SER A 313 -25.65 -9.47 -27.35
C SER A 313 -26.09 -10.85 -27.75
N LYS A 314 -25.22 -11.59 -28.39
CA LYS A 314 -25.49 -12.95 -28.87
C LYS A 314 -24.25 -13.81 -28.79
N VAL A 315 -24.43 -15.11 -28.64
CA VAL A 315 -23.38 -16.11 -28.73
C VAL A 315 -23.72 -17.10 -29.85
N TRP A 316 -22.73 -17.78 -30.35
CA TRP A 316 -22.90 -18.74 -31.43
C TRP A 316 -22.69 -20.15 -30.90
N MET A 317 -23.71 -20.99 -31.10
CA MET A 317 -23.67 -22.43 -30.84
C MET A 317 -23.62 -23.19 -32.16
N ARG A 318 -22.83 -24.25 -32.19
CA ARG A 318 -22.74 -25.09 -33.36
C ARG A 318 -23.61 -26.35 -33.17
N ASN A 319 -24.59 -26.54 -34.06
CA ASN A 319 -25.39 -27.75 -34.13
C ASN A 319 -25.12 -28.46 -35.47
N GLY A 320 -24.20 -29.44 -35.47
CA GLY A 320 -23.76 -30.08 -36.71
C GLY A 320 -23.09 -29.08 -37.67
N ASN A 321 -23.77 -28.77 -38.79
CA ASN A 321 -23.26 -27.83 -39.79
C ASN A 321 -23.91 -26.44 -39.72
N VAL A 322 -24.66 -26.13 -38.64
CA VAL A 322 -25.36 -24.86 -38.51
C VAL A 322 -24.78 -24.06 -37.33
N TYR A 323 -24.32 -22.86 -37.61
CA TYR A 323 -23.97 -21.87 -36.56
C TYR A 323 -25.21 -21.08 -36.23
N LYS A 324 -25.78 -21.37 -35.05
CA LYS A 324 -27.01 -20.73 -34.60
C LYS A 324 -26.70 -19.64 -33.56
N ALA A 325 -27.15 -18.43 -33.85
CA ALA A 325 -27.10 -17.33 -32.88
C ALA A 325 -28.13 -17.52 -31.76
N VAL A 326 -27.73 -17.38 -30.53
CA VAL A 326 -28.59 -17.37 -29.34
C VAL A 326 -28.47 -15.99 -28.71
N PRO A 327 -29.62 -15.26 -28.57
CA PRO A 327 -29.62 -13.98 -27.89
C PRO A 327 -29.38 -14.19 -26.38
N VAL A 328 -28.50 -13.39 -25.78
CA VAL A 328 -28.15 -13.48 -24.37
C VAL A 328 -28.23 -12.13 -23.70
N GLU A 329 -28.61 -12.13 -22.44
CA GLU A 329 -28.53 -10.99 -21.59
C GLU A 329 -27.30 -11.12 -20.71
N THR A 330 -26.34 -10.20 -20.87
CA THR A 330 -25.06 -10.23 -20.16
C THR A 330 -25.13 -9.39 -18.89
N GLY A 331 -24.42 -9.83 -17.85
CA GLY A 331 -24.21 -9.10 -16.61
C GLY A 331 -22.78 -8.59 -16.49
N VAL A 332 -22.15 -8.87 -15.34
CA VAL A 332 -20.77 -8.45 -15.04
C VAL A 332 -19.74 -9.27 -15.79
N THR A 333 -18.57 -8.69 -16.00
CA THR A 333 -17.44 -9.33 -16.68
C THR A 333 -16.14 -9.00 -15.97
N ASN A 334 -15.21 -9.97 -15.94
CA ASN A 334 -13.82 -9.75 -15.53
C ASN A 334 -12.84 -9.77 -16.73
N GLY A 335 -13.37 -9.64 -17.96
CA GLY A 335 -12.57 -9.69 -19.20
C GLY A 335 -12.34 -11.10 -19.73
N MET A 336 -12.22 -12.13 -18.88
CA MET A 336 -12.09 -13.54 -19.28
C MET A 336 -13.43 -14.24 -19.34
N LEU A 337 -14.25 -14.06 -18.31
CA LEU A 337 -15.59 -14.60 -18.18
C LEU A 337 -16.61 -13.47 -18.11
N THR A 338 -17.81 -13.70 -18.64
CA THR A 338 -18.94 -12.79 -18.57
C THR A 338 -20.14 -13.53 -18.00
N GLU A 339 -20.83 -12.92 -17.06
CA GLU A 339 -22.11 -13.42 -16.55
C GLU A 339 -23.16 -13.40 -17.64
N VAL A 340 -23.94 -14.48 -17.70
CA VAL A 340 -25.14 -14.59 -18.55
C VAL A 340 -26.36 -14.75 -17.66
N LYS A 341 -27.23 -13.72 -17.66
CA LYS A 341 -28.47 -13.70 -16.88
C LYS A 341 -29.58 -14.54 -17.50
N SER A 342 -29.59 -14.57 -18.83
CA SER A 342 -30.61 -15.35 -19.58
C SER A 342 -30.09 -15.74 -20.97
N GLY A 343 -30.61 -16.82 -21.52
CA GLY A 343 -30.35 -17.28 -22.88
C GLY A 343 -29.51 -18.57 -22.97
N LEU A 344 -28.73 -18.92 -21.94
CA LEU A 344 -27.89 -20.14 -21.91
C LEU A 344 -28.10 -20.93 -20.64
N LYS A 345 -27.72 -22.20 -20.71
CA LYS A 345 -27.71 -23.13 -19.57
C LYS A 345 -26.30 -23.65 -19.32
N PRO A 346 -25.96 -23.99 -18.06
CA PRO A 346 -24.72 -24.70 -17.79
C PRO A 346 -24.61 -25.98 -18.60
N GLY A 347 -23.46 -26.24 -19.22
CA GLY A 347 -23.21 -27.35 -20.11
C GLY A 347 -23.42 -27.06 -21.59
N ASP A 348 -23.95 -25.88 -21.96
CA ASP A 348 -24.05 -25.47 -23.35
C ASP A 348 -22.61 -25.18 -23.92
N MET A 349 -22.37 -25.57 -25.19
CA MET A 349 -21.12 -25.33 -25.88
C MET A 349 -21.27 -24.12 -26.79
N VAL A 350 -20.41 -23.10 -26.61
CA VAL A 350 -20.42 -21.86 -27.40
C VAL A 350 -19.12 -21.71 -28.18
N VAL A 351 -19.21 -21.24 -29.40
CA VAL A 351 -18.02 -21.01 -30.25
C VAL A 351 -17.27 -19.77 -29.77
N THR A 352 -15.99 -19.95 -29.51
CA THR A 352 -15.10 -18.86 -29.00
C THR A 352 -14.13 -18.36 -30.05
N ASP A 353 -13.73 -19.20 -31.02
CA ASP A 353 -12.76 -18.86 -32.05
C ASP A 353 -12.93 -19.76 -33.27
N LEU A 354 -12.51 -19.26 -34.44
CA LEU A 354 -12.48 -19.99 -35.68
C LEU A 354 -11.14 -19.75 -36.39
N ARG A 355 -10.35 -20.78 -36.57
CA ARG A 355 -9.00 -20.68 -37.16
C ARG A 355 -8.95 -21.40 -38.52
N ALA A 356 -8.32 -20.75 -39.48
CA ALA A 356 -7.98 -21.43 -40.71
C ALA A 356 -6.90 -22.48 -40.43
N GLN A 357 -7.17 -23.74 -40.78
CA GLN A 357 -6.18 -24.79 -40.77
C GLN A 357 -5.20 -24.50 -41.93
N MET A 358 -4.05 -23.91 -41.64
CA MET A 358 -3.00 -23.84 -42.64
C MET A 358 -2.55 -25.28 -42.92
N PRO A 359 -2.52 -25.74 -44.19
CA PRO A 359 -1.88 -27.01 -44.49
C PRO A 359 -0.46 -26.95 -43.94
N GLU A 360 -0.09 -27.96 -43.19
CA GLU A 360 1.28 -28.15 -42.69
C GLU A 360 2.17 -28.14 -43.94
N VAL A 361 2.84 -27.02 -44.18
CA VAL A 361 3.86 -26.96 -45.22
C VAL A 361 4.97 -27.86 -44.70
N GLU A 362 5.04 -29.12 -45.21
CA GLU A 362 6.22 -29.96 -45.09
C GLU A 362 7.42 -29.04 -45.36
N GLN A 363 8.17 -28.75 -44.35
CA GLN A 363 9.45 -28.07 -44.51
C GLN A 363 10.36 -29.01 -45.32
N GLN A 364 10.15 -29.03 -46.65
CA GLN A 364 11.18 -29.46 -47.55
C GLN A 364 12.37 -28.55 -47.22
N GLN A 365 13.36 -29.15 -46.59
CA GLN A 365 14.68 -28.57 -46.40
C GLN A 365 15.17 -28.13 -47.78
N THR A 366 14.89 -26.88 -48.12
CA THR A 366 15.57 -26.23 -49.24
C THR A 366 17.04 -26.18 -48.84
N GLN A 367 17.80 -27.17 -49.30
CA GLN A 367 19.24 -27.09 -49.29
C GLN A 367 19.61 -25.81 -50.05
N ASN A 368 20.06 -24.85 -49.33
CA ASN A 368 20.55 -23.60 -49.88
C ASN A 368 21.79 -23.90 -50.72
N PRO A 369 21.80 -23.73 -52.09
CA PRO A 369 22.92 -24.14 -52.95
C PRO A 369 24.23 -23.39 -52.67
N PHE A 370 24.19 -22.39 -51.79
CA PHE A 370 25.33 -21.53 -51.49
C PHE A 370 25.94 -21.74 -50.08
N MET A 371 25.51 -22.77 -49.30
CA MET A 371 26.16 -23.12 -48.05
C MET A 371 27.09 -24.33 -48.26
N PRO A 372 28.40 -24.21 -47.98
CA PRO A 372 29.32 -25.35 -48.05
C PRO A 372 28.96 -26.37 -46.95
N GLY A 373 28.75 -27.62 -47.37
CA GLY A 373 28.34 -28.74 -46.55
C GLY A 373 29.27 -28.94 -45.36
N ARG A 374 28.71 -29.03 -44.18
CA ARG A 374 29.41 -29.39 -42.92
C ARG A 374 29.91 -30.82 -43.07
N ARG A 375 31.24 -31.00 -43.27
CA ARG A 375 31.92 -32.30 -43.27
C ARG A 375 31.66 -33.02 -41.94
N ASN A 376 30.95 -34.14 -42.05
CA ASN A 376 30.74 -35.08 -40.95
C ASN A 376 32.06 -35.82 -40.70
N ASN A 377 32.79 -35.45 -39.64
CA ASN A 377 34.04 -36.10 -39.26
C ASN A 377 33.75 -37.21 -38.24
N ASN A 378 33.09 -38.26 -38.70
CA ASN A 378 33.06 -39.53 -37.98
C ASN A 378 34.24 -40.38 -38.52
N ASN A 379 35.38 -40.33 -37.86
CA ASN A 379 36.29 -41.46 -37.97
C ASN A 379 37.22 -41.55 -36.73
N LYS A 380 37.05 -42.67 -36.04
CA LYS A 380 38.06 -43.51 -35.42
C LYS A 380 38.97 -42.91 -34.36
N ASN A 381 38.77 -43.40 -33.16
CA ASN A 381 39.93 -44.00 -32.48
C ASN A 381 39.51 -45.18 -31.58
N ALA A 382 39.74 -46.34 -32.10
CA ALA A 382 40.04 -47.54 -31.32
C ALA A 382 41.57 -47.62 -31.14
N LYS A 383 42.03 -48.06 -29.95
CA LYS A 383 43.36 -48.45 -29.51
C LYS A 383 44.29 -47.35 -28.92
N LYS A 384 44.41 -47.28 -27.68
CA LYS A 384 45.30 -48.02 -26.74
C LYS A 384 44.93 -47.66 -25.31
#